data_08c07df55fd4f9c7986b83128d189704
#
_entry.id   08c07df55fd4f9c7986b83128d189704
#
_cell.length_a   1.000
_cell.length_b   1.000
_cell.length_c   1.000
_cell.angle_alpha   90.00
_cell.angle_beta   90.00
_cell.angle_gamma   90.00
#
_symmetry.space_group_name_H-M   'P 1'
#
loop_
_entity.id
_entity.type
_entity.pdbx_description
1 polymer ?
#
loop_
_entity_poly.entity_id
_entity_poly.type
_entity_poly.pdbx_seq_one_letter_code
_entity_poly.pdbx_strand_id
1 'polypeptide(L)'
;DVAPSRGLGDVYKRQYIHGGGTQDMAIIINIDVMMAKRKMSLGELAERVDITPANLSILKNGKAKAIRFSTLEAICRELNCQPGDIIEYRPEETTE
;
A
#
# COMPACT_ATOMS: atom_id res chain seq x y z
N ASP A 1 -1.49 10.11 15.31
CA ASP A 1 -1.18 9.98 15.22
C ASP A 1 -0.48 9.48 14.85
N VAL A 2 -0.30 9.13 14.67
CA VAL A 2 -0.02 8.69 14.30
C VAL A 2 0.99 8.90 13.74
N ALA A 3 1.09 9.48 13.66
CA ALA A 3 2.04 10.03 13.23
C ALA A 3 3.09 9.27 13.10
N PRO A 4 3.23 8.60 13.86
CA PRO A 4 4.30 7.91 13.94
C PRO A 4 4.75 7.38 12.75
N SER A 5 4.15 6.79 12.34
CA SER A 5 4.57 6.23 11.31
C SER A 5 5.22 7.05 10.57
N ARG A 6 5.29 7.98 11.07
CA ARG A 6 5.73 8.75 10.33
C ARG A 6 7.05 8.63 9.96
N GLY A 7 7.79 8.05 10.41
CA GLY A 7 9.12 7.98 9.96
C GLY A 7 9.18 7.60 8.52
N LEU A 8 8.09 7.23 7.98
CA LEU A 8 8.07 6.81 6.61
C LEU A 8 7.59 7.91 5.70
N GLY A 9 7.71 9.10 6.12
CA GLY A 9 7.18 10.21 5.39
C GLY A 9 7.64 10.31 3.96
N ASP A 10 8.87 9.96 3.70
CA ASP A 10 9.38 10.08 2.36
C ASP A 10 8.71 9.12 1.41
N VAL A 11 8.51 7.92 1.80
CA VAL A 11 7.86 6.96 0.98
C VAL A 11 6.42 7.37 0.79
N TYR A 12 5.82 7.84 1.82
CA TYR A 12 4.49 8.27 1.80
C TYR A 12 4.30 9.41 0.84
N LYS A 13 5.14 10.38 0.84
CA LYS A 13 5.05 11.47 -0.05
C LYS A 13 5.24 11.03 -1.47
N ARG A 14 6.16 10.18 -1.69
CA ARG A 14 6.42 9.72 -3.03
C ARG A 14 5.20 9.03 -3.58
N GLN A 15 4.57 8.20 -2.77
CA GLN A 15 3.43 7.48 -3.22
C GLN A 15 2.26 8.42 -3.48
N TYR A 16 2.11 9.40 -2.66
CA TYR A 16 1.05 10.35 -2.81
C TYR A 16 1.21 11.12 -4.11
N ILE A 17 2.37 11.56 -4.40
CA ILE A 17 2.62 12.29 -5.60
C ILE A 17 2.33 11.42 -6.77
N HIS A 18 2.74 10.16 -6.69
CA HIS A 18 2.52 9.31 -7.75
C HIS A 18 1.08 9.10 -7.95
N GLY A 19 0.37 8.79 -6.94
CA GLY A 19 -0.99 8.53 -7.07
C GLY A 19 -1.73 9.74 -7.48
N GLY A 20 -1.33 10.83 -6.94
CA GLY A 20 -2.02 12.03 -7.24
C GLY A 20 -1.97 12.32 -8.67
N GLY A 21 -0.96 11.92 -9.26
CA GLY A 21 -0.86 12.24 -10.63
C GLY A 21 -1.94 11.59 -11.37
N THR A 22 -2.55 10.61 -10.87
CA THR A 22 -3.42 10.01 -11.69
C THR A 22 -4.75 10.06 -11.23
N GLN A 23 -4.98 10.40 -10.31
CA GLN A 23 -6.15 10.29 -10.08
C GLN A 23 -6.91 10.78 -9.27
N ASP A 24 -7.67 10.44 -9.21
CA ASP A 24 -8.61 10.88 -8.54
C ASP A 24 -8.88 10.10 -7.37
N MET A 25 -8.26 9.08 -7.09
CA MET A 25 -8.55 8.34 -5.96
C MET A 25 -7.95 8.90 -4.74
N ALA A 26 -8.66 8.92 -3.64
CA ALA A 26 -8.15 9.39 -2.36
C ALA A 26 -7.72 8.20 -1.50
N ILE A 27 -7.60 7.05 -2.06
CA ILE A 27 -7.14 5.87 -1.33
C ILE A 27 -5.67 5.68 -1.62
N ILE A 28 -4.89 5.63 -0.57
CA ILE A 28 -3.46 5.45 -0.67
C ILE A 28 -3.10 4.02 -0.31
N ILE A 29 -2.25 3.42 -1.10
CA ILE A 29 -1.84 2.04 -0.85
C ILE A 29 -0.43 2.07 -0.29
N ASN A 30 -0.25 1.53 0.87
CA ASN A 30 1.04 1.52 1.54
C ASN A 30 1.64 0.12 1.65
N ILE A 31 1.36 -0.74 0.69
CA ILE A 31 1.93 -2.08 0.71
C ILE A 31 3.45 -2.01 0.63
N ASP A 32 3.97 -1.11 -0.19
CA ASP A 32 5.42 -1.01 -0.32
C ASP A 32 6.07 -0.57 0.98
N VAL A 33 5.40 0.27 1.75
CA VAL A 33 5.92 0.69 3.02
C VAL A 33 6.02 -0.50 3.97
N MET A 34 4.98 -1.31 4.01
CA MET A 34 4.99 -2.46 4.91
C MET A 34 5.97 -3.52 4.43
N MET A 35 6.11 -3.68 3.11
CA MET A 35 7.11 -4.60 2.59
C MET A 35 8.50 -4.16 3.03
N ALA A 36 8.76 -2.88 2.96
CA ALA A 36 10.06 -2.37 3.38
C ALA A 36 10.29 -2.60 4.86
N LYS A 37 9.25 -2.39 5.65
CA LYS A 37 9.38 -2.62 7.08
C LYS A 37 9.67 -4.07 7.41
N ARG A 38 9.13 -4.99 6.64
CA ARG A 38 9.34 -6.41 6.89
C ARG A 38 10.47 -6.96 6.05
N LYS A 39 11.11 -6.13 5.23
CA LYS A 39 12.20 -6.55 4.37
C LYS A 39 11.80 -7.72 3.49
N MET A 40 10.63 -7.61 2.92
CA MET A 40 10.10 -8.66 2.09
C MET A 40 10.03 -8.17 0.66
N SER A 41 10.51 -8.95 -0.28
CA SER A 41 10.52 -8.55 -1.67
C SER A 41 9.14 -8.75 -2.29
N LEU A 42 8.92 -8.13 -3.42
CA LEU A 42 7.67 -8.27 -4.12
C LEU A 42 7.43 -9.73 -4.50
N GLY A 43 8.44 -10.39 -5.01
CA GLY A 43 8.27 -11.78 -5.40
C GLY A 43 7.94 -12.66 -4.22
N GLU A 44 8.57 -12.41 -3.11
CA GLU A 44 8.32 -13.21 -1.93
C GLU A 44 6.90 -13.00 -1.43
N LEU A 45 6.46 -11.77 -1.39
CA LEU A 45 5.11 -11.50 -0.91
C LEU A 45 4.09 -12.09 -1.89
N ALA A 46 4.33 -11.95 -3.18
CA ALA A 46 3.40 -12.48 -4.17
C ALA A 46 3.25 -13.99 -4.01
N GLU A 47 4.35 -14.65 -3.77
CA GLU A 47 4.31 -16.08 -3.58
C GLU A 47 3.53 -16.44 -2.33
N ARG A 48 3.74 -15.71 -1.27
CA ARG A 48 3.09 -16.02 -0.01
C ARG A 48 1.60 -15.74 -0.03
N VAL A 49 1.16 -14.75 -0.80
CA VAL A 49 -0.26 -14.46 -0.88
C VAL A 49 -0.91 -15.08 -2.11
N ASP A 50 -0.14 -15.83 -2.86
CA ASP A 50 -0.67 -16.59 -3.98
C ASP A 50 -1.27 -15.73 -5.07
N ILE A 51 -0.60 -14.70 -5.44
CA ILE A 51 -0.99 -13.93 -6.60
C ILE A 51 0.27 -13.70 -7.42
N THR A 52 0.09 -13.30 -8.65
CA THR A 52 1.26 -13.11 -9.50
C THR A 52 1.99 -11.84 -9.10
N PRO A 53 3.29 -11.80 -9.33
CA PRO A 53 4.02 -10.57 -9.05
C PRO A 53 3.48 -9.38 -9.84
N ALA A 54 2.99 -9.62 -11.05
CA ALA A 54 2.45 -8.55 -11.85
C ALA A 54 1.19 -7.96 -11.17
N ASN A 55 0.32 -8.82 -10.67
CA ASN A 55 -0.87 -8.34 -9.99
C ASN A 55 -0.52 -7.64 -8.69
N LEU A 56 0.45 -8.16 -7.97
CA LEU A 56 0.83 -7.51 -6.73
C LEU A 56 1.47 -6.15 -7.02
N SER A 57 2.19 -6.05 -8.11
CA SER A 57 2.78 -4.78 -8.49
C SER A 57 1.71 -3.74 -8.80
N ILE A 58 0.64 -4.16 -9.47
CA ILE A 58 -0.46 -3.27 -9.77
C ILE A 58 -1.09 -2.77 -8.47
N LEU A 59 -1.27 -3.68 -7.52
CA LEU A 59 -1.82 -3.30 -6.25
C LEU A 59 -0.89 -2.36 -5.51
N LYS A 60 0.37 -2.72 -5.46
CA LYS A 60 1.36 -1.96 -4.71
C LYS A 60 1.47 -0.53 -5.23
N ASN A 61 1.32 -0.37 -6.52
CA ASN A 61 1.45 0.96 -7.10
C ASN A 61 0.15 1.75 -7.09
N GLY A 62 -0.87 1.20 -6.49
CA GLY A 62 -2.11 1.94 -6.37
C GLY A 62 -2.91 2.02 -7.64
N LYS A 63 -2.64 1.12 -8.57
CA LYS A 63 -3.36 1.16 -9.84
C LYS A 63 -4.47 0.15 -9.94
N ALA A 64 -4.67 -0.65 -8.92
CA ALA A 64 -5.75 -1.60 -8.93
C ALA A 64 -7.04 -0.89 -8.60
N LYS A 65 -8.12 -1.33 -9.20
CA LYS A 65 -9.40 -0.73 -8.93
C LYS A 65 -10.14 -1.44 -7.83
N ALA A 66 -9.69 -2.58 -7.42
CA ALA A 66 -10.34 -3.32 -6.36
C ALA A 66 -9.37 -4.31 -5.77
N ILE A 67 -9.66 -4.76 -4.57
CA ILE A 67 -8.88 -5.79 -3.94
C ILE A 67 -9.86 -6.71 -3.24
N ARG A 68 -9.65 -8.00 -3.34
CA ARG A 68 -10.52 -8.92 -2.66
C ARG A 68 -10.15 -8.96 -1.20
N PHE A 69 -11.14 -9.14 -0.36
CA PHE A 69 -10.87 -9.25 1.06
C PHE A 69 -9.96 -10.43 1.37
N SER A 70 -10.07 -11.51 0.61
CA SER A 70 -9.18 -12.65 0.86
C SER A 70 -7.73 -12.27 0.58
N THR A 71 -7.50 -11.48 -0.46
CA THR A 71 -6.16 -11.02 -0.76
C THR A 71 -5.67 -10.05 0.31
N LEU A 72 -6.54 -9.15 0.74
CA LEU A 72 -6.19 -8.20 1.77
C LEU A 72 -5.83 -8.94 3.05
N GLU A 73 -6.61 -9.93 3.39
CA GLU A 73 -6.34 -10.71 4.60
C GLU A 73 -4.99 -11.41 4.50
N ALA A 74 -4.69 -11.99 3.34
CA ALA A 74 -3.42 -12.69 3.17
C ALA A 74 -2.25 -11.73 3.29
N ILE A 75 -2.38 -10.54 2.70
CA ILE A 75 -1.31 -9.56 2.79
C ILE A 75 -1.11 -9.13 4.24
N CYS A 76 -2.19 -8.88 4.96
CA CYS A 76 -2.09 -8.49 6.35
C CYS A 76 -1.43 -9.58 7.17
N ARG A 77 -1.78 -10.83 6.90
CA ARG A 77 -1.20 -11.93 7.64
C ARG A 77 0.29 -12.04 7.36
N GLU A 78 0.67 -11.96 6.09
CA GLU A 78 2.07 -12.15 5.75
C GLU A 78 2.93 -10.97 6.17
N LEU A 79 2.38 -9.77 6.17
CA LEU A 79 3.14 -8.61 6.59
C LEU A 79 2.90 -8.28 8.06
N ASN A 80 2.06 -9.08 8.71
CA ASN A 80 1.77 -8.91 10.12
C ASN A 80 1.35 -7.48 10.42
N CYS A 81 0.31 -7.04 9.78
CA CYS A 81 -0.19 -5.69 9.96
C CYS A 81 -1.69 -5.67 9.80
N GLN A 82 -2.26 -4.51 9.98
CA GLN A 82 -3.69 -4.33 9.88
C GLN A 82 -4.05 -3.73 8.53
N PRO A 83 -5.28 -3.88 8.07
CA PRO A 83 -5.66 -3.28 6.80
C PRO A 83 -5.41 -1.78 6.76
N GLY A 84 -5.57 -1.09 7.87
CA GLY A 84 -5.30 0.33 7.91
C GLY A 84 -3.84 0.67 7.70
N ASP A 85 -2.96 -0.29 7.85
CA ASP A 85 -1.55 -0.06 7.56
C ASP A 85 -1.27 -0.17 6.07
N ILE A 86 -2.18 -0.77 5.32
CA ILE A 86 -2.00 -1.00 3.91
C ILE A 86 -2.81 -0.04 3.07
N ILE A 87 -4.04 0.26 3.49
CA ILE A 87 -4.94 1.09 2.72
C ILE A 87 -5.38 2.25 3.59
N GLU A 88 -5.30 3.43 3.06
CA GLU A 88 -5.60 4.61 3.84
C GLU A 88 -6.45 5.55 3.03
N TYR A 89 -7.42 6.18 3.64
CA TYR A 89 -8.21 7.20 2.97
C TYR A 89 -7.59 8.55 3.27
N ARG A 90 -7.26 9.30 2.22
CA ARG A 90 -6.66 10.58 2.39
C ARG A 90 -7.35 11.54 1.46
N PRO A 91 -8.21 12.38 1.93
CA PRO A 91 -8.90 13.33 1.08
C PRO A 91 -7.90 14.23 0.41
N GLU A 92 -8.25 14.66 -0.76
CA GLU A 92 -7.37 15.46 -1.48
C GLU A 92 -7.24 16.70 -0.86
N GLU A 93 -6.45 17.24 -0.58
CA GLU A 93 -6.31 18.29 0.03
C GLU A 93 -5.57 19.16 -0.24
N THR A 94 -5.44 19.47 -0.40
CA THR A 94 -4.80 20.24 -0.77
C THR A 94 -4.45 21.17 0.02
N THR A 95 -4.70 21.50 0.54
CA THR A 95 -4.41 22.34 1.28
C THR A 95 -3.62 22.50 1.99
N GLU A 96 -3.47 22.33 2.11
CA GLU A 96 -2.96 22.56 2.91
C GLU A 96 -2.43 22.70 2.95
#